data_4ee3db4174156d78d0ea67727bf50922
#
_entry.id   4ee3db4174156d78d0ea67727bf50922
#
_cell.length_a   1.000
_cell.length_b   1.000
_cell.length_c   1.000
_cell.angle_alpha   90.00
_cell.angle_beta   90.00
_cell.angle_gamma   90.00
#
_symmetry.space_group_name_H-M   'P 1'
#
loop_
_entity.id
_entity.type
_entity.pdbx_description
1 polymer ?
#
loop_
_entity_poly.entity_id
_entity_poly.type
_entity_poly.pdbx_seq_one_letter_code
_entity_poly.pdbx_strand_id
1 'polypeptide(L)'
;MPLAFMLPPNVWLADVAPTSLYGYQPKLAPAGIFVALFGILFIAHSIQLVYYRQWWVLLMPLGALAECGGYIARIYGHTHDRLRDPYVAMEVLLVVTPVLFAAVHFTSIGRVATLFPRRYSIIRPIFVMPLFVTVDVISLVVQAVGSAMAGTSDTADDAQSGSNVVVAGVAVQLFGYLIFDLVFASFWWRVRKDRPPLLQKYESFMLAVFLSSMCVVLRSIYRVAEMAVGWDGVINTTEWCLYSFDGAFVVLAVFILNVYPVGKYLPKKFNWKYNPEVDGDEETRKALWMEGIPDADEEKMASSQPATMDTEPTSVSYTHLRAH
;
A
#
# COMPACT_ATOMS: atom_id res chain seq x y z
N MET A 1 -0.51 13.05 23.01
CA MET A 1 0.40 13.77 22.11
C MET A 1 1.58 14.27 22.92
N PRO A 2 2.83 14.22 22.43
CA PRO A 2 3.98 14.65 23.21
C PRO A 2 3.88 16.09 23.66
N LEU A 3 4.23 16.35 24.92
CA LEU A 3 4.45 17.70 25.47
C LEU A 3 5.25 18.62 24.52
N ALA A 4 6.11 18.02 23.67
CA ALA A 4 6.88 18.71 22.65
C ALA A 4 6.05 19.50 21.64
N PHE A 5 4.83 19.08 21.36
CA PHE A 5 3.90 19.82 20.48
C PHE A 5 3.05 20.83 21.24
N MET A 6 3.04 20.77 22.57
CA MET A 6 2.24 21.63 23.42
C MET A 6 2.99 22.88 23.92
N LEU A 7 4.29 23.00 23.67
CA LEU A 7 5.08 24.11 24.17
C LEU A 7 5.45 25.09 23.06
N PRO A 8 5.40 26.43 23.32
CA PRO A 8 5.88 27.41 22.38
C PRO A 8 7.37 27.19 22.07
N PRO A 9 7.84 27.54 20.86
CA PRO A 9 9.19 27.24 20.39
C PRO A 9 10.33 27.81 21.26
N ASN A 10 10.03 28.70 22.18
CA ASN A 10 10.99 29.42 23.02
C ASN A 10 11.06 28.88 24.46
N VAL A 11 10.20 27.92 24.83
CA VAL A 11 10.20 27.35 26.18
C VAL A 11 11.04 26.07 26.17
N TRP A 12 12.15 26.12 26.88
CA TRP A 12 12.98 24.94 27.12
C TRP A 12 12.23 24.00 28.05
N LEU A 13 12.01 22.77 27.63
CA LEU A 13 11.32 21.73 28.40
C LEU A 13 11.97 21.46 29.78
N ALA A 14 13.25 21.82 29.93
CA ALA A 14 13.96 21.79 31.22
C ALA A 14 13.26 22.59 32.32
N ASP A 15 12.50 23.62 31.95
CA ASP A 15 11.82 24.50 32.89
C ASP A 15 10.41 24.02 33.29
N VAL A 16 9.84 23.07 32.49
CA VAL A 16 8.44 22.64 32.64
C VAL A 16 8.29 21.17 33.02
N ALA A 17 9.20 20.29 32.55
CA ALA A 17 9.15 18.85 32.82
C ALA A 17 10.50 18.30 33.27
N PRO A 18 10.56 17.61 34.40
CA PRO A 18 11.80 16.94 34.86
C PRO A 18 12.14 15.68 34.06
N THR A 19 11.22 15.23 33.17
CA THR A 19 11.31 13.95 32.44
C THR A 19 11.58 14.16 30.96
N SER A 20 12.23 13.15 30.34
CA SER A 20 12.48 13.04 28.89
C SER A 20 11.21 13.19 28.06
N LEU A 21 11.31 13.77 26.85
CA LEU A 21 10.22 13.87 25.86
C LEU A 21 9.69 12.51 25.40
N TYR A 22 10.50 11.47 25.56
CA TYR A 22 10.14 10.10 25.21
C TYR A 22 9.38 9.37 26.35
N GLY A 23 9.18 10.01 27.53
CA GLY A 23 8.67 9.35 28.74
C GLY A 23 9.67 8.37 29.40
N TYR A 24 10.79 8.09 28.73
CA TYR A 24 11.90 7.23 29.17
C TYR A 24 13.19 7.65 28.45
N GLN A 25 14.34 7.10 28.87
CA GLN A 25 15.59 7.32 28.15
C GLN A 25 15.72 6.31 27.00
N PRO A 26 15.74 6.75 25.72
CA PRO A 26 15.87 5.85 24.56
C PRO A 26 17.16 5.03 24.64
N LYS A 27 17.10 3.73 24.36
CA LYS A 27 18.28 2.85 24.34
C LYS A 27 18.97 2.90 22.98
N LEU A 28 20.29 2.99 22.98
CA LEU A 28 21.10 3.05 21.74
C LEU A 28 21.10 1.74 20.95
N ALA A 29 21.21 0.59 21.65
CA ALA A 29 21.40 -0.69 21.00
C ALA A 29 20.24 -1.08 20.06
N PRO A 30 18.97 -1.07 20.49
CA PRO A 30 17.87 -1.40 19.57
C PRO A 30 17.74 -0.37 18.45
N ALA A 31 17.88 0.93 18.71
CA ALA A 31 17.83 1.95 17.66
C ALA A 31 18.94 1.73 16.61
N GLY A 32 20.17 1.40 17.04
CA GLY A 32 21.27 1.07 16.13
C GLY A 32 21.00 -0.17 15.27
N ILE A 33 20.36 -1.21 15.82
CA ILE A 33 19.95 -2.39 15.05
C ILE A 33 18.97 -2.01 13.94
N PHE A 34 17.95 -1.17 14.24
CA PHE A 34 16.98 -0.74 13.23
C PHE A 34 17.59 0.17 12.17
N VAL A 35 18.54 1.06 12.53
CA VAL A 35 19.33 1.82 11.55
C VAL A 35 20.07 0.89 10.58
N ALA A 36 20.72 -0.16 11.11
CA ALA A 36 21.43 -1.13 10.27
C ALA A 36 20.47 -1.92 9.36
N LEU A 37 19.35 -2.40 9.88
CA LEU A 37 18.35 -3.14 9.11
C LEU A 37 17.75 -2.30 7.99
N PHE A 38 17.28 -1.08 8.28
CA PHE A 38 16.74 -0.19 7.27
C PHE A 38 17.80 0.30 6.30
N GLY A 39 19.03 0.50 6.73
CA GLY A 39 20.16 0.83 5.86
C GLY A 39 20.45 -0.29 4.84
N ILE A 40 20.45 -1.55 5.26
CA ILE A 40 20.61 -2.72 4.38
C ILE A 40 19.44 -2.78 3.39
N LEU A 41 18.21 -2.61 3.86
CA LEU A 41 17.01 -2.63 3.02
C LEU A 41 17.00 -1.47 2.01
N PHE A 42 17.42 -0.28 2.42
CA PHE A 42 17.60 0.87 1.53
C PHE A 42 18.58 0.57 0.39
N ILE A 43 19.75 0.01 0.71
CA ILE A 43 20.77 -0.36 -0.30
C ILE A 43 20.21 -1.43 -1.23
N ALA A 44 19.58 -2.48 -0.69
CA ALA A 44 19.05 -3.58 -1.47
C ALA A 44 17.94 -3.11 -2.44
N HIS A 45 16.97 -2.30 -1.97
CA HIS A 45 15.93 -1.74 -2.85
C HIS A 45 16.50 -0.73 -3.86
N SER A 46 17.55 0.01 -3.52
CA SER A 46 18.23 0.92 -4.45
C SER A 46 18.92 0.16 -5.59
N ILE A 47 19.59 -0.95 -5.27
CA ILE A 47 20.19 -1.86 -6.28
C ILE A 47 19.09 -2.42 -7.19
N GLN A 48 17.99 -2.90 -6.62
CA GLN A 48 16.85 -3.41 -7.38
C GLN A 48 16.22 -2.35 -8.28
N LEU A 49 16.06 -1.12 -7.79
CA LEU A 49 15.53 0.02 -8.56
C LEU A 49 16.37 0.28 -9.81
N VAL A 50 17.71 0.34 -9.66
CA VAL A 50 18.65 0.56 -10.77
C VAL A 50 18.64 -0.64 -11.74
N TYR A 51 18.62 -1.85 -11.22
CA TYR A 51 18.63 -3.09 -12.02
C TYR A 51 17.37 -3.24 -12.87
N TYR A 52 16.18 -3.11 -12.26
CA TYR A 52 14.90 -3.26 -12.94
C TYR A 52 14.45 -1.99 -13.68
N ARG A 53 15.01 -0.81 -13.38
CA ARG A 53 14.69 0.50 -13.99
C ARG A 53 13.20 0.85 -13.93
N GLN A 54 12.54 0.56 -12.81
CA GLN A 54 11.14 0.90 -12.56
C GLN A 54 11.03 2.05 -11.55
N TRP A 55 11.13 3.28 -12.03
CA TRP A 55 11.28 4.49 -11.21
C TRP A 55 10.14 4.75 -10.21
N TRP A 56 8.95 4.23 -10.46
CA TRP A 56 7.83 4.35 -9.53
C TRP A 56 8.06 3.55 -8.22
N VAL A 57 8.93 2.55 -8.23
CA VAL A 57 9.34 1.79 -7.03
C VAL A 57 10.32 2.59 -6.16
N LEU A 58 10.78 3.78 -6.60
CA LEU A 58 11.64 4.68 -5.83
C LEU A 58 11.08 4.99 -4.42
N LEU A 59 9.76 4.93 -4.26
CA LEU A 59 9.12 5.12 -2.96
C LEU A 59 9.56 4.09 -1.90
N MET A 60 9.96 2.86 -2.31
CA MET A 60 10.50 1.85 -1.39
C MET A 60 11.83 2.25 -0.76
N PRO A 61 12.90 2.53 -1.52
CA PRO A 61 14.14 2.98 -0.90
C PRO A 61 13.99 4.33 -0.20
N LEU A 62 13.14 5.25 -0.67
CA LEU A 62 12.88 6.50 0.06
C LEU A 62 12.22 6.25 1.41
N GLY A 63 11.25 5.33 1.49
CA GLY A 63 10.65 4.93 2.76
C GLY A 63 11.66 4.28 3.71
N ALA A 64 12.49 3.35 3.21
CA ALA A 64 13.53 2.73 4.01
C ALA A 64 14.57 3.75 4.51
N LEU A 65 14.91 4.76 3.70
CA LEU A 65 15.80 5.85 4.09
C LEU A 65 15.15 6.75 5.16
N ALA A 66 13.86 7.04 5.03
CA ALA A 66 13.11 7.83 6.01
C ALA A 66 13.04 7.11 7.37
N GLU A 67 12.76 5.79 7.39
CA GLU A 67 12.83 4.97 8.62
C GLU A 67 14.23 5.02 9.24
N CYS A 68 15.27 4.82 8.43
CA CYS A 68 16.66 4.93 8.88
C CYS A 68 16.93 6.29 9.53
N GLY A 69 16.48 7.38 8.90
CA GLY A 69 16.58 8.75 9.42
C GLY A 69 15.84 8.94 10.75
N GLY A 70 14.64 8.35 10.88
CA GLY A 70 13.85 8.36 12.12
C GLY A 70 14.60 7.69 13.28
N TYR A 71 15.18 6.51 13.06
CA TYR A 71 15.98 5.84 14.08
C TYR A 71 17.33 6.52 14.37
N ILE A 72 17.94 7.21 13.38
CA ILE A 72 19.12 8.07 13.62
C ILE A 72 18.73 9.25 14.53
N ALA A 73 17.60 9.91 14.24
CA ALA A 73 17.10 10.99 15.12
C ALA A 73 16.84 10.49 16.55
N ARG A 74 16.35 9.24 16.69
CA ARG A 74 16.17 8.59 17.99
C ARG A 74 17.50 8.34 18.72
N ILE A 75 18.56 7.91 18.01
CA ILE A 75 19.92 7.76 18.58
C ILE A 75 20.43 9.11 19.09
N TYR A 76 20.24 10.17 18.32
CA TYR A 76 20.60 11.53 18.74
C TYR A 76 19.81 11.97 19.98
N GLY A 77 18.53 11.60 20.05
CA GLY A 77 17.66 11.83 21.21
C GLY A 77 18.09 11.09 22.49
N HIS A 78 18.93 10.05 22.43
CA HIS A 78 19.47 9.40 23.62
C HIS A 78 20.30 10.35 24.49
N THR A 79 21.15 11.18 23.88
CA THR A 79 22.00 12.16 24.56
C THR A 79 21.34 13.52 24.75
N HIS A 80 20.28 13.77 23.95
CA HIS A 80 19.56 15.05 23.88
C HIS A 80 18.05 14.81 24.04
N ASP A 81 17.65 14.05 25.05
CA ASP A 81 16.28 13.58 25.28
C ASP A 81 15.27 14.69 25.58
N ARG A 82 15.76 15.90 25.86
CA ARG A 82 14.97 17.13 26.11
C ARG A 82 14.84 18.03 24.87
N LEU A 83 15.57 17.77 23.78
CA LEU A 83 15.44 18.54 22.56
C LEU A 83 14.19 18.12 21.79
N ARG A 84 13.40 19.14 21.40
CA ARG A 84 12.16 18.94 20.62
C ARG A 84 12.45 18.45 19.20
N ASP A 85 13.44 19.03 18.53
CA ASP A 85 13.67 18.84 17.11
C ASP A 85 13.97 17.37 16.72
N PRO A 86 14.87 16.63 17.41
CA PRO A 86 15.11 15.21 17.09
C PRO A 86 13.87 14.35 17.32
N TYR A 87 13.11 14.64 18.36
CA TYR A 87 11.88 13.94 18.67
C TYR A 87 10.83 14.13 17.56
N VAL A 88 10.58 15.38 17.16
CA VAL A 88 9.64 15.71 16.08
C VAL A 88 10.10 15.13 14.75
N ALA A 89 11.40 15.22 14.43
CA ALA A 89 11.96 14.64 13.23
C ALA A 89 11.74 13.12 13.17
N MET A 90 11.97 12.41 14.27
CA MET A 90 11.69 10.98 14.38
C MET A 90 10.21 10.69 14.10
N GLU A 91 9.29 11.35 14.83
CA GLU A 91 7.85 11.10 14.67
C GLU A 91 7.36 11.38 13.25
N VAL A 92 7.77 12.49 12.65
CA VAL A 92 7.37 12.85 11.28
C VAL A 92 7.86 11.82 10.27
N LEU A 93 9.12 11.41 10.36
CA LEU A 93 9.69 10.42 9.44
C LEU A 93 8.97 9.07 9.57
N LEU A 94 8.74 8.60 10.79
CA LEU A 94 8.05 7.33 11.04
C LEU A 94 6.57 7.37 10.60
N VAL A 95 5.89 8.52 10.70
CA VAL A 95 4.48 8.68 10.29
C VAL A 95 4.34 8.75 8.76
N VAL A 96 5.27 9.39 8.05
CA VAL A 96 5.21 9.53 6.58
C VAL A 96 5.55 8.23 5.86
N THR A 97 6.44 7.42 6.41
CA THR A 97 6.97 6.21 5.77
C THR A 97 5.90 5.21 5.31
N PRO A 98 4.87 4.85 6.09
CA PRO A 98 3.85 3.89 5.66
C PRO A 98 3.10 4.31 4.40
N VAL A 99 2.89 5.62 4.21
CA VAL A 99 2.22 6.15 3.01
C VAL A 99 3.05 5.89 1.76
N LEU A 100 4.38 5.98 1.87
CA LEU A 100 5.29 5.65 0.76
C LEU A 100 5.20 4.17 0.39
N PHE A 101 5.17 3.28 1.39
CA PHE A 101 5.01 1.84 1.16
C PHE A 101 3.62 1.49 0.63
N ALA A 102 2.58 2.10 1.18
CA ALA A 102 1.19 1.94 0.75
C ALA A 102 1.03 2.28 -0.75
N ALA A 103 1.60 3.37 -1.21
CA ALA A 103 1.55 3.77 -2.62
C ALA A 103 2.16 2.69 -3.54
N VAL A 104 3.20 1.98 -3.09
CA VAL A 104 3.79 0.86 -3.85
C VAL A 104 2.87 -0.35 -3.83
N HIS A 105 2.23 -0.69 -2.69
CA HIS A 105 1.25 -1.79 -2.62
C HIS A 105 0.06 -1.52 -3.54
N PHE A 106 -0.55 -0.32 -3.46
CA PHE A 106 -1.71 0.05 -4.29
C PHE A 106 -1.38 0.03 -5.77
N THR A 107 -0.20 0.55 -6.16
CA THR A 107 0.26 0.55 -7.54
C THR A 107 0.55 -0.87 -8.02
N SER A 108 1.19 -1.70 -7.20
CA SER A 108 1.53 -3.08 -7.55
C SER A 108 0.27 -3.91 -7.84
N ILE A 109 -0.72 -3.85 -6.95
CA ILE A 109 -1.98 -4.58 -7.13
C ILE A 109 -2.82 -3.99 -8.25
N GLY A 110 -2.88 -2.66 -8.38
CA GLY A 110 -3.54 -2.03 -9.51
C GLY A 110 -2.97 -2.50 -10.85
N ARG A 111 -1.65 -2.65 -10.96
CA ARG A 111 -0.98 -3.15 -12.17
C ARG A 111 -1.21 -4.65 -12.38
N VAL A 112 -1.14 -5.47 -11.34
CA VAL A 112 -1.47 -6.90 -11.45
C VAL A 112 -2.91 -7.08 -11.91
N ALA A 113 -3.85 -6.32 -11.35
CA ALA A 113 -5.26 -6.43 -11.68
C ALA A 113 -5.59 -6.09 -13.14
N THR A 114 -4.76 -5.29 -13.84
CA THR A 114 -4.95 -5.04 -15.28
C THR A 114 -4.51 -6.21 -16.17
N LEU A 115 -3.73 -7.15 -15.64
CA LEU A 115 -3.30 -8.35 -16.39
C LEU A 115 -4.38 -9.44 -16.40
N PHE A 116 -5.41 -9.30 -15.58
CA PHE A 116 -6.53 -10.24 -15.48
C PHE A 116 -7.82 -9.64 -16.01
N PRO A 117 -8.77 -10.49 -16.47
CA PRO A 117 -10.10 -10.06 -16.90
C PRO A 117 -10.78 -9.18 -15.86
N ARG A 118 -11.44 -8.14 -16.35
CA ARG A 118 -12.07 -7.12 -15.51
C ARG A 118 -13.15 -7.67 -14.57
N ARG A 119 -13.76 -8.79 -14.91
CA ARG A 119 -14.78 -9.48 -14.08
C ARG A 119 -14.28 -9.84 -12.68
N TYR A 120 -12.95 -9.97 -12.48
CA TYR A 120 -12.37 -10.28 -11.18
C TYR A 120 -12.24 -9.05 -10.27
N SER A 121 -12.16 -7.84 -10.85
CA SER A 121 -11.91 -6.60 -10.10
C SER A 121 -13.23 -5.91 -9.74
N ILE A 122 -13.44 -5.60 -8.45
CA ILE A 122 -14.58 -4.79 -7.97
C ILE A 122 -14.41 -3.34 -8.41
N ILE A 123 -13.20 -2.78 -8.17
CA ILE A 123 -12.82 -1.43 -8.56
C ILE A 123 -12.04 -1.50 -9.88
N ARG A 124 -12.24 -0.56 -10.77
CA ARG A 124 -11.43 -0.46 -11.99
C ARG A 124 -9.97 -0.30 -11.60
N PRO A 125 -9.04 -1.13 -12.10
CA PRO A 125 -7.62 -1.10 -11.71
C PRO A 125 -6.97 0.28 -11.80
N ILE A 126 -7.39 1.10 -12.77
CA ILE A 126 -6.90 2.48 -12.97
C ILE A 126 -7.19 3.39 -11.77
N PHE A 127 -8.26 3.14 -11.02
CA PHE A 127 -8.65 3.96 -9.88
C PHE A 127 -8.11 3.46 -8.54
N VAL A 128 -7.57 2.24 -8.47
CA VAL A 128 -7.08 1.66 -7.21
C VAL A 128 -5.98 2.55 -6.61
N MET A 129 -4.93 2.81 -7.37
CA MET A 129 -3.82 3.64 -6.88
C MET A 129 -4.26 5.07 -6.52
N PRO A 130 -4.89 5.87 -7.41
CA PRO A 130 -5.21 7.25 -7.08
C PRO A 130 -6.23 7.37 -5.94
N LEU A 131 -7.20 6.46 -5.84
CA LEU A 131 -8.20 6.48 -4.77
C LEU A 131 -7.56 6.32 -3.39
N PHE A 132 -6.78 5.24 -3.20
CA PHE A 132 -6.20 4.94 -1.89
C PHE A 132 -5.06 5.88 -1.52
N VAL A 133 -4.23 6.30 -2.48
CA VAL A 133 -3.19 7.32 -2.23
C VAL A 133 -3.82 8.66 -1.84
N THR A 134 -4.94 9.04 -2.45
CA THR A 134 -5.64 10.28 -2.05
C THR A 134 -6.15 10.22 -0.61
N VAL A 135 -6.71 9.08 -0.19
CA VAL A 135 -7.14 8.87 1.21
C VAL A 135 -5.95 9.00 2.16
N ASP A 136 -4.80 8.39 1.83
CA ASP A 136 -3.60 8.47 2.66
C ASP A 136 -3.05 9.89 2.75
N VAL A 137 -3.01 10.64 1.64
CA VAL A 137 -2.56 12.04 1.63
C VAL A 137 -3.50 12.93 2.45
N ILE A 138 -4.82 12.75 2.31
CA ILE A 138 -5.80 13.49 3.13
C ILE A 138 -5.58 13.18 4.62
N SER A 139 -5.38 11.90 4.96
CA SER A 139 -5.11 11.49 6.34
C SER A 139 -3.85 12.13 6.91
N LEU A 140 -2.76 12.21 6.11
CA LEU A 140 -1.53 12.91 6.52
C LEU A 140 -1.77 14.41 6.76
N VAL A 141 -2.55 15.07 5.91
CA VAL A 141 -2.90 16.49 6.10
C VAL A 141 -3.69 16.67 7.39
N VAL A 142 -4.69 15.81 7.65
CA VAL A 142 -5.46 15.84 8.91
C VAL A 142 -4.55 15.65 10.12
N GLN A 143 -3.63 14.70 10.07
CA GLN A 143 -2.65 14.44 11.13
C GLN A 143 -1.73 15.66 11.34
N ALA A 144 -1.24 16.29 10.27
CA ALA A 144 -0.41 17.49 10.35
C ALA A 144 -1.16 18.67 10.99
N VAL A 145 -2.41 18.89 10.59
CA VAL A 145 -3.26 19.94 11.18
C VAL A 145 -3.52 19.65 12.66
N GLY A 146 -3.91 18.43 13.02
CA GLY A 146 -4.12 18.03 14.41
C GLY A 146 -2.86 18.20 15.26
N SER A 147 -1.70 17.84 14.70
CA SER A 147 -0.40 18.02 15.35
C SER A 147 -0.06 19.50 15.56
N ALA A 148 -0.34 20.34 14.56
CA ALA A 148 -0.14 21.78 14.68
C ALA A 148 -1.08 22.39 15.75
N MET A 149 -2.38 22.02 15.73
CA MET A 149 -3.35 22.46 16.73
C MET A 149 -2.91 22.12 18.15
N ALA A 150 -2.52 20.87 18.38
CA ALA A 150 -2.04 20.44 19.69
C ALA A 150 -0.72 21.13 20.09
N GLY A 151 0.13 21.46 19.13
CA GLY A 151 1.42 22.12 19.37
C GLY A 151 1.37 23.61 19.63
N THR A 152 0.28 24.28 19.23
CA THR A 152 0.09 25.73 19.38
C THR A 152 -0.98 26.10 20.42
N SER A 153 -1.58 25.10 21.09
CA SER A 153 -2.64 25.33 22.06
C SER A 153 -2.09 25.84 23.37
N ASP A 154 -2.78 26.84 23.93
CA ASP A 154 -2.47 27.43 25.24
C ASP A 154 -3.16 26.69 26.40
N THR A 155 -4.15 25.85 26.10
CA THR A 155 -4.91 25.09 27.10
C THR A 155 -4.79 23.57 26.90
N ALA A 156 -4.93 22.80 27.98
CA ALA A 156 -4.90 21.35 27.92
C ALA A 156 -6.06 20.78 27.09
N ASP A 157 -7.22 21.42 27.11
CA ASP A 157 -8.41 20.98 26.38
C ASP A 157 -8.25 21.19 24.87
N ASP A 158 -7.64 22.28 24.44
CA ASP A 158 -7.34 22.54 23.02
C ASP A 158 -6.26 21.58 22.51
N ALA A 159 -5.25 21.28 23.33
CA ALA A 159 -4.22 20.29 23.02
C ALA A 159 -4.82 18.88 22.86
N GLN A 160 -5.76 18.50 23.74
CA GLN A 160 -6.48 17.23 23.63
C GLN A 160 -7.34 17.18 22.37
N SER A 161 -7.97 18.28 22.00
CA SER A 161 -8.76 18.38 20.76
C SER A 161 -7.86 18.16 19.52
N GLY A 162 -6.67 18.79 19.47
CA GLY A 162 -5.69 18.55 18.42
C GLY A 162 -5.22 17.08 18.37
N SER A 163 -4.97 16.48 19.53
CA SER A 163 -4.62 15.05 19.62
C SER A 163 -5.73 14.15 19.05
N ASN A 164 -6.99 14.42 19.36
CA ASN A 164 -8.12 13.66 18.82
C ASN A 164 -8.20 13.76 17.29
N VAL A 165 -7.86 14.91 16.70
CA VAL A 165 -7.78 15.09 15.24
C VAL A 165 -6.66 14.21 14.64
N VAL A 166 -5.50 14.11 15.31
CA VAL A 166 -4.43 13.18 14.87
C VAL A 166 -4.92 11.74 14.88
N VAL A 167 -5.55 11.30 15.99
CA VAL A 167 -6.11 9.93 16.11
C VAL A 167 -7.12 9.67 15.00
N ALA A 168 -8.01 10.61 14.71
CA ALA A 168 -8.97 10.50 13.62
C ALA A 168 -8.27 10.33 12.26
N GLY A 169 -7.22 11.11 11.99
CA GLY A 169 -6.44 11.00 10.76
C GLY A 169 -5.79 9.61 10.59
N VAL A 170 -5.13 9.09 11.65
CA VAL A 170 -4.53 7.75 11.63
C VAL A 170 -5.59 6.65 11.47
N ALA A 171 -6.76 6.80 12.13
CA ALA A 171 -7.87 5.85 12.01
C ALA A 171 -8.45 5.82 10.58
N VAL A 172 -8.60 6.98 9.92
CA VAL A 172 -9.05 7.06 8.52
C VAL A 172 -8.05 6.37 7.59
N GLN A 173 -6.76 6.55 7.80
CA GLN A 173 -5.70 5.88 7.04
C GLN A 173 -5.76 4.35 7.22
N LEU A 174 -5.87 3.86 8.46
CA LEU A 174 -6.04 2.44 8.76
C LEU A 174 -7.28 1.86 8.07
N PHE A 175 -8.41 2.57 8.13
CA PHE A 175 -9.66 2.13 7.52
C PHE A 175 -9.55 2.06 5.99
N GLY A 176 -8.92 3.07 5.36
CA GLY A 176 -8.63 3.06 3.93
C GLY A 176 -7.78 1.87 3.52
N TYR A 177 -6.76 1.55 4.32
CA TYR A 177 -5.87 0.40 4.07
C TYR A 177 -6.60 -0.94 4.22
N LEU A 178 -7.44 -1.08 5.23
CA LEU A 178 -8.28 -2.28 5.42
C LEU A 178 -9.24 -2.49 4.25
N ILE A 179 -9.87 -1.43 3.74
CA ILE A 179 -10.72 -1.52 2.54
C ILE A 179 -9.88 -1.97 1.33
N PHE A 180 -8.69 -1.43 1.15
CA PHE A 180 -7.79 -1.89 0.08
C PHE A 180 -7.50 -3.38 0.19
N ASP A 181 -7.13 -3.86 1.37
CA ASP A 181 -6.81 -5.28 1.58
C ASP A 181 -8.04 -6.19 1.36
N LEU A 182 -9.23 -5.76 1.74
CA LEU A 182 -10.48 -6.48 1.44
C LEU A 182 -10.77 -6.54 -0.07
N VAL A 183 -10.57 -5.42 -0.78
CA VAL A 183 -10.72 -5.37 -2.25
C VAL A 183 -9.68 -6.28 -2.90
N PHE A 184 -8.44 -6.24 -2.45
CA PHE A 184 -7.37 -7.11 -2.93
C PHE A 184 -7.65 -8.59 -2.65
N ALA A 185 -8.03 -8.94 -1.42
CA ALA A 185 -8.38 -10.32 -1.04
C ALA A 185 -9.54 -10.86 -1.88
N SER A 186 -10.58 -10.03 -2.13
CA SER A 186 -11.72 -10.41 -2.97
C SER A 186 -11.33 -10.62 -4.44
N PHE A 187 -10.44 -9.77 -4.97
CA PHE A 187 -9.86 -9.93 -6.31
C PHE A 187 -9.08 -11.25 -6.38
N TRP A 188 -8.15 -11.49 -5.46
CA TRP A 188 -7.32 -12.69 -5.42
C TRP A 188 -8.17 -13.95 -5.26
N TRP A 189 -9.16 -13.94 -4.38
CA TRP A 189 -10.08 -15.07 -4.21
C TRP A 189 -10.84 -15.43 -5.49
N ARG A 190 -11.35 -14.42 -6.22
CA ARG A 190 -12.05 -14.62 -7.51
C ARG A 190 -11.13 -15.22 -8.56
N VAL A 191 -9.92 -14.67 -8.72
CA VAL A 191 -8.92 -15.20 -9.66
C VAL A 191 -8.53 -16.63 -9.27
N ARG A 192 -8.34 -16.89 -7.97
CA ARG A 192 -7.95 -18.21 -7.46
C ARG A 192 -9.04 -19.27 -7.64
N LYS A 193 -10.30 -18.87 -7.64
CA LYS A 193 -11.44 -19.77 -7.89
C LYS A 193 -11.40 -20.35 -9.31
N ASP A 194 -11.12 -19.53 -10.31
CA ASP A 194 -11.09 -19.93 -11.71
C ASP A 194 -9.73 -20.53 -12.12
N ARG A 195 -8.68 -20.32 -11.33
CA ARG A 195 -7.31 -20.84 -11.52
C ARG A 195 -6.74 -20.67 -12.93
N PRO A 196 -6.78 -19.44 -13.52
CA PRO A 196 -6.18 -19.25 -14.83
C PRO A 196 -4.66 -19.57 -14.79
N PRO A 197 -4.07 -20.10 -15.86
CA PRO A 197 -2.64 -20.44 -15.92
C PRO A 197 -1.72 -19.26 -15.54
N LEU A 198 -2.12 -18.04 -15.89
CA LEU A 198 -1.41 -16.81 -15.56
C LEU A 198 -1.25 -16.61 -14.03
N LEU A 199 -2.19 -17.11 -13.22
CA LEU A 199 -2.13 -17.02 -11.77
C LEU A 199 -0.86 -17.64 -11.21
N GLN A 200 -0.40 -18.78 -11.72
CA GLN A 200 0.81 -19.47 -11.25
C GLN A 200 2.04 -18.56 -11.27
N LYS A 201 2.13 -17.68 -12.27
CA LYS A 201 3.23 -16.72 -12.41
C LYS A 201 3.20 -15.63 -11.35
N TYR A 202 2.01 -15.16 -10.97
CA TYR A 202 1.84 -14.00 -10.11
C TYR A 202 1.42 -14.34 -8.67
N GLU A 203 1.03 -15.59 -8.38
CA GLU A 203 0.48 -16.00 -7.08
C GLU A 203 1.46 -15.73 -5.93
N SER A 204 2.74 -16.10 -6.09
CA SER A 204 3.76 -15.86 -5.06
C SER A 204 3.99 -14.36 -4.83
N PHE A 205 3.95 -13.55 -5.88
CA PHE A 205 4.07 -12.10 -5.77
C PHE A 205 2.85 -11.47 -5.09
N MET A 206 1.65 -11.90 -5.46
CA MET A 206 0.40 -11.44 -4.82
C MET A 206 0.39 -11.81 -3.33
N LEU A 207 0.81 -13.02 -2.99
CA LEU A 207 0.96 -13.44 -1.58
C LEU A 207 1.97 -12.55 -0.84
N ALA A 208 3.13 -12.27 -1.45
CA ALA A 208 4.14 -11.41 -0.86
C ALA A 208 3.61 -9.99 -0.61
N VAL A 209 2.92 -9.39 -1.59
CA VAL A 209 2.30 -8.06 -1.42
C VAL A 209 1.23 -8.10 -0.33
N PHE A 210 0.41 -9.16 -0.25
CA PHE A 210 -0.61 -9.30 0.78
C PHE A 210 -0.02 -9.43 2.19
N LEU A 211 1.02 -10.25 2.36
CA LEU A 211 1.70 -10.39 3.65
C LEU A 211 2.41 -9.09 4.07
N SER A 212 3.02 -8.41 3.10
CA SER A 212 3.64 -7.09 3.35
C SER A 212 2.59 -6.05 3.75
N SER A 213 1.43 -6.01 3.08
CA SER A 213 0.34 -5.10 3.44
C SER A 213 -0.24 -5.40 4.82
N MET A 214 -0.40 -6.68 5.19
CA MET A 214 -0.82 -7.07 6.54
C MET A 214 0.14 -6.58 7.63
N CYS A 215 1.44 -6.60 7.39
CA CYS A 215 2.40 -6.03 8.33
C CYS A 215 2.19 -4.51 8.52
N VAL A 216 1.90 -3.78 7.44
CA VAL A 216 1.58 -2.34 7.51
C VAL A 216 0.27 -2.09 8.25
N VAL A 217 -0.76 -2.93 8.05
CA VAL A 217 -2.03 -2.86 8.81
C VAL A 217 -1.80 -3.09 10.30
N LEU A 218 -1.04 -4.13 10.67
CA LEU A 218 -0.73 -4.42 12.09
C LEU A 218 0.01 -3.25 12.75
N ARG A 219 0.97 -2.67 12.04
CA ARG A 219 1.62 -1.44 12.48
C ARG A 219 0.63 -0.28 12.66
N SER A 220 -0.28 -0.10 11.69
CA SER A 220 -1.27 0.99 11.76
C SER A 220 -2.25 0.82 12.93
N ILE A 221 -2.63 -0.42 13.26
CA ILE A 221 -3.43 -0.74 14.45
C ILE A 221 -2.66 -0.34 15.72
N TYR A 222 -1.38 -0.70 15.80
CA TYR A 222 -0.53 -0.28 16.91
C TYR A 222 -0.48 1.25 17.05
N ARG A 223 -0.30 1.99 15.95
CA ARG A 223 -0.25 3.47 15.95
C ARG A 223 -1.57 4.10 16.41
N VAL A 224 -2.71 3.55 15.98
CA VAL A 224 -4.01 4.01 16.49
C VAL A 224 -4.12 3.78 17.98
N ALA A 225 -3.74 2.59 18.48
CA ALA A 225 -3.78 2.27 19.91
C ALA A 225 -2.83 3.16 20.72
N GLU A 226 -1.59 3.37 20.24
CA GLU A 226 -0.59 4.24 20.87
C GLU A 226 -1.10 5.68 21.01
N MET A 227 -1.67 6.24 19.93
CA MET A 227 -2.20 7.60 19.94
C MET A 227 -3.48 7.73 20.78
N ALA A 228 -4.35 6.70 20.80
CA ALA A 228 -5.61 6.72 21.54
C ALA A 228 -5.42 6.61 23.07
N VAL A 229 -4.41 5.86 23.53
CA VAL A 229 -4.11 5.72 24.96
C VAL A 229 -3.48 7.01 25.53
N GLY A 230 -2.92 7.85 24.65
CA GLY A 230 -2.33 9.14 25.01
C GLY A 230 -0.91 9.01 25.53
N TRP A 231 -0.38 10.15 25.94
CA TRP A 231 1.04 10.34 26.21
C TRP A 231 1.54 9.55 27.44
N ASP A 232 0.76 9.50 28.51
CA ASP A 232 1.09 8.80 29.76
C ASP A 232 0.74 7.30 29.73
N GLY A 233 0.30 6.83 28.56
CA GLY A 233 -0.13 5.45 28.39
C GLY A 233 1.02 4.45 28.47
N VAL A 234 0.72 3.25 28.95
CA VAL A 234 1.70 2.14 29.07
C VAL A 234 2.36 1.80 27.74
N ILE A 235 1.63 1.94 26.62
CA ILE A 235 2.14 1.67 25.26
C ILE A 235 3.24 2.68 24.90
N ASN A 236 3.01 3.94 25.20
CA ASN A 236 3.91 5.04 24.84
C ASN A 236 5.16 5.10 25.74
N THR A 237 4.99 4.72 27.02
CA THR A 237 6.09 4.69 28.00
C THR A 237 6.93 3.40 27.93
N THR A 238 6.53 2.42 27.12
CA THR A 238 7.18 1.12 27.03
C THR A 238 7.99 1.01 25.72
N GLU A 239 9.28 1.22 25.78
CA GLU A 239 10.17 1.29 24.62
C GLU A 239 10.13 0.08 23.68
N TRP A 240 10.02 -1.15 24.20
CA TRP A 240 10.00 -2.35 23.38
C TRP A 240 8.77 -2.45 22.46
N CYS A 241 7.66 -1.80 22.82
CA CYS A 241 6.45 -1.78 21.98
C CYS A 241 6.71 -1.10 20.63
N LEU A 242 7.42 0.04 20.65
CA LEU A 242 7.81 0.74 19.42
C LEU A 242 8.63 -0.16 18.49
N TYR A 243 9.66 -0.82 19.02
CA TYR A 243 10.51 -1.68 18.20
C TYR A 243 9.79 -2.92 17.68
N SER A 244 8.93 -3.55 18.50
CA SER A 244 8.27 -4.80 18.15
C SER A 244 7.06 -4.60 17.25
N PHE A 245 6.24 -3.58 17.52
CA PHE A 245 4.98 -3.38 16.80
C PHE A 245 5.04 -2.30 15.72
N ASP A 246 5.95 -1.32 15.84
CA ASP A 246 6.19 -0.35 14.80
C ASP A 246 7.35 -0.80 13.90
N GLY A 247 8.57 -0.84 14.41
CA GLY A 247 9.76 -1.10 13.63
C GLY A 247 9.83 -2.49 12.98
N ALA A 248 9.57 -3.56 13.75
CA ALA A 248 9.72 -4.92 13.24
C ALA A 248 8.71 -5.25 12.12
N PHE A 249 7.46 -4.79 12.22
CA PHE A 249 6.49 -4.99 11.15
C PHE A 249 6.87 -4.26 9.87
N VAL A 250 7.44 -3.03 9.97
CA VAL A 250 7.92 -2.30 8.79
C VAL A 250 9.13 -2.98 8.17
N VAL A 251 10.11 -3.41 8.98
CA VAL A 251 11.26 -4.19 8.49
C VAL A 251 10.78 -5.43 7.73
N LEU A 252 9.83 -6.18 8.30
CA LEU A 252 9.28 -7.39 7.68
C LEU A 252 8.55 -7.07 6.37
N ALA A 253 7.72 -6.02 6.36
CA ALA A 253 7.00 -5.59 5.17
C ALA A 253 7.95 -5.25 4.00
N VAL A 254 8.97 -4.45 4.28
CA VAL A 254 9.97 -4.03 3.29
C VAL A 254 10.85 -5.21 2.86
N PHE A 255 11.22 -6.09 3.80
CA PHE A 255 12.02 -7.29 3.52
C PHE A 255 11.27 -8.27 2.59
N ILE A 256 9.97 -8.51 2.82
CA ILE A 256 9.16 -9.39 1.96
C ILE A 256 9.20 -8.90 0.51
N LEU A 257 9.03 -7.59 0.27
CA LEU A 257 9.09 -7.01 -1.08
C LEU A 257 10.52 -6.92 -1.65
N ASN A 258 11.53 -7.04 -0.81
CA ASN A 258 12.91 -7.20 -1.27
C ASN A 258 13.16 -8.62 -1.81
N VAL A 259 12.63 -9.65 -1.14
CA VAL A 259 12.71 -11.06 -1.58
C VAL A 259 11.88 -11.28 -2.85
N TYR A 260 10.72 -10.61 -2.97
CA TYR A 260 9.84 -10.65 -4.14
C TYR A 260 9.84 -9.29 -4.86
N PRO A 261 10.93 -8.94 -5.57
CA PRO A 261 11.08 -7.61 -6.11
C PRO A 261 10.00 -7.29 -7.15
N VAL A 262 9.31 -6.20 -6.93
CA VAL A 262 8.21 -5.73 -7.79
C VAL A 262 8.64 -5.64 -9.26
N GLY A 263 9.90 -5.21 -9.49
CA GLY A 263 10.48 -5.06 -10.83
C GLY A 263 10.64 -6.35 -11.62
N LYS A 264 10.69 -7.51 -10.96
CA LYS A 264 10.78 -8.83 -11.60
C LYS A 264 9.44 -9.27 -12.20
N TYR A 265 8.35 -8.95 -11.52
CA TYR A 265 7.03 -9.45 -11.85
C TYR A 265 6.25 -8.50 -12.77
N LEU A 266 6.45 -7.19 -12.64
CA LEU A 266 5.68 -6.22 -13.39
C LEU A 266 6.46 -5.66 -14.59
N PRO A 267 5.80 -5.44 -15.75
CA PRO A 267 6.45 -4.92 -16.95
C PRO A 267 6.88 -3.46 -16.78
N LYS A 268 7.99 -3.08 -17.44
CA LYS A 268 8.52 -1.70 -17.42
C LYS A 268 7.56 -0.70 -18.07
N LYS A 269 7.03 -1.06 -19.24
CA LYS A 269 6.00 -0.27 -19.95
C LYS A 269 4.65 -0.79 -19.51
N PHE A 270 3.79 0.11 -19.06
CA PHE A 270 2.51 -0.24 -18.50
C PHE A 270 1.40 0.64 -19.11
N ASN A 271 0.34 -0.01 -19.56
CA ASN A 271 -0.84 0.67 -20.10
C ASN A 271 -2.05 0.44 -19.17
N TRP A 272 -2.50 1.48 -18.48
CA TRP A 272 -3.67 1.42 -17.60
C TRP A 272 -4.99 1.14 -18.33
N LYS A 273 -5.02 1.36 -19.64
CA LYS A 273 -6.18 1.10 -20.48
C LYS A 273 -6.18 -0.32 -21.07
N TYR A 274 -5.09 -1.08 -20.87
CA TYR A 274 -4.98 -2.44 -21.37
C TYR A 274 -6.09 -3.32 -20.79
N ASN A 275 -6.83 -3.97 -21.69
CA ASN A 275 -7.81 -4.99 -21.34
C ASN A 275 -7.38 -6.30 -22.00
N PRO A 276 -6.97 -7.31 -21.24
CA PRO A 276 -6.47 -8.57 -21.80
C PRO A 276 -7.56 -9.34 -22.60
N GLU A 277 -8.84 -9.03 -22.38
CA GLU A 277 -9.96 -9.63 -23.14
C GLU A 277 -10.07 -9.08 -24.56
N VAL A 278 -9.63 -7.82 -24.76
CA VAL A 278 -9.74 -7.10 -26.05
C VAL A 278 -8.37 -6.93 -26.71
N ASP A 279 -7.36 -6.53 -25.91
CA ASP A 279 -6.05 -6.14 -26.41
C ASP A 279 -5.02 -7.28 -26.32
N GLY A 280 -5.40 -8.44 -25.70
CA GLY A 280 -4.53 -9.59 -25.50
C GLY A 280 -4.33 -10.38 -26.80
N ASP A 281 -3.07 -10.80 -27.03
CA ASP A 281 -2.75 -11.78 -28.06
C ASP A 281 -3.31 -13.18 -27.73
N GLU A 282 -3.22 -14.11 -28.68
CA GLU A 282 -3.73 -15.48 -28.51
C GLU A 282 -3.07 -16.19 -27.33
N GLU A 283 -1.79 -15.93 -27.07
CA GLU A 283 -1.05 -16.52 -25.94
C GLU A 283 -1.59 -15.98 -24.61
N THR A 284 -1.87 -14.68 -24.52
CA THR A 284 -2.48 -14.04 -23.33
C THR A 284 -3.88 -14.60 -23.09
N ARG A 285 -4.68 -14.76 -24.13
CA ARG A 285 -6.04 -15.32 -24.02
C ARG A 285 -6.01 -16.79 -23.55
N LYS A 286 -5.15 -17.61 -24.11
CA LYS A 286 -4.93 -19.00 -23.64
C LYS A 286 -4.49 -19.05 -22.18
N ALA A 287 -3.58 -18.15 -21.77
CA ALA A 287 -3.13 -18.05 -20.39
C ALA A 287 -4.24 -17.65 -19.40
N LEU A 288 -5.31 -17.01 -19.87
CA LEU A 288 -6.47 -16.61 -19.08
C LEU A 288 -7.68 -17.54 -19.26
N TRP A 289 -7.53 -18.66 -19.99
CA TRP A 289 -8.63 -19.57 -20.31
C TRP A 289 -9.81 -18.91 -21.05
N MET A 290 -9.50 -18.00 -21.95
CA MET A 290 -10.50 -17.35 -22.82
C MET A 290 -10.66 -18.11 -24.15
N GLU A 291 -10.41 -19.41 -24.16
CA GLU A 291 -10.64 -20.26 -25.33
C GLU A 291 -12.13 -20.21 -25.72
N GLY A 292 -12.40 -19.81 -26.94
CA GLY A 292 -13.76 -19.68 -27.46
C GLY A 292 -14.35 -18.28 -27.51
N ILE A 293 -13.61 -17.26 -27.06
CA ILE A 293 -13.99 -15.86 -27.34
C ILE A 293 -13.47 -15.52 -28.74
N PRO A 294 -14.33 -15.18 -29.70
CA PRO A 294 -13.93 -14.78 -31.05
C PRO A 294 -13.00 -13.58 -31.00
N ASP A 295 -12.01 -13.52 -31.85
CA ASP A 295 -11.19 -12.33 -32.00
C ASP A 295 -12.08 -11.12 -32.35
N ALA A 296 -11.73 -9.94 -31.82
CA ALA A 296 -12.49 -8.71 -32.09
C ALA A 296 -12.58 -8.41 -33.60
N ASP A 297 -11.65 -8.95 -34.39
CA ASP A 297 -11.70 -8.87 -35.85
C ASP A 297 -12.65 -9.90 -36.45
N GLU A 298 -12.83 -11.09 -35.87
CA GLU A 298 -13.86 -12.07 -36.28
C GLU A 298 -15.26 -11.56 -35.92
N GLU A 299 -15.45 -10.94 -34.77
CA GLU A 299 -16.72 -10.33 -34.35
C GLU A 299 -17.10 -9.15 -35.29
N LYS A 300 -16.10 -8.33 -35.68
CA LYS A 300 -16.30 -7.29 -36.69
C LYS A 300 -16.60 -7.85 -38.08
N MET A 301 -15.95 -8.94 -38.51
CA MET A 301 -16.25 -9.62 -39.77
C MET A 301 -17.63 -10.29 -39.72
N ALA A 302 -17.99 -10.94 -38.62
CA ALA A 302 -19.30 -11.56 -38.46
C ALA A 302 -20.42 -10.49 -38.43
N SER A 303 -20.16 -9.33 -37.82
CA SER A 303 -21.13 -8.21 -37.83
C SER A 303 -21.19 -7.44 -39.14
N SER A 304 -20.18 -7.58 -40.00
CA SER A 304 -20.12 -6.94 -41.33
C SER A 304 -20.66 -7.82 -42.47
N GLN A 305 -20.97 -9.10 -42.23
CA GLN A 305 -21.62 -9.95 -43.20
C GLN A 305 -23.10 -9.53 -43.30
N PRO A 306 -23.57 -9.14 -44.49
CA PRO A 306 -25.01 -8.88 -44.70
C PRO A 306 -25.76 -10.17 -44.41
N ALA A 307 -26.86 -10.06 -43.66
CA ALA A 307 -27.76 -11.17 -43.38
C ALA A 307 -28.12 -11.84 -44.72
N THR A 308 -27.60 -13.05 -44.94
CA THR A 308 -28.03 -13.87 -46.07
C THR A 308 -29.51 -14.15 -45.86
N MET A 309 -30.35 -13.57 -46.72
CA MET A 309 -31.76 -13.93 -46.81
C MET A 309 -31.85 -15.45 -46.94
N ASP A 310 -32.41 -16.09 -45.93
CA ASP A 310 -32.89 -17.47 -46.07
C ASP A 310 -33.92 -17.53 -47.16
N THR A 311 -33.48 -17.91 -48.35
CA THR A 311 -34.40 -18.40 -49.37
C THR A 311 -34.80 -19.80 -48.96
N GLU A 312 -36.04 -19.93 -48.46
CA GLU A 312 -36.70 -21.24 -48.29
C GLU A 312 -36.52 -22.10 -49.54
N PRO A 313 -36.07 -23.36 -49.39
CA PRO A 313 -36.16 -24.30 -50.50
C PRO A 313 -37.64 -24.71 -50.66
N THR A 314 -38.29 -24.19 -51.71
CA THR A 314 -39.54 -24.69 -52.20
C THR A 314 -39.49 -26.20 -52.36
N SER A 315 -40.28 -26.88 -51.52
CA SER A 315 -40.57 -28.32 -51.66
C SER A 315 -41.21 -28.64 -52.98
N VAL A 316 -40.45 -29.24 -53.91
CA VAL A 316 -41.04 -29.89 -55.11
C VAL A 316 -41.28 -31.35 -54.71
N SER A 317 -42.62 -31.64 -54.57
CA SER A 317 -43.15 -32.96 -54.42
C SER A 317 -43.04 -33.69 -55.78
N TYR A 318 -42.27 -34.78 -55.81
CA TYR A 318 -42.39 -35.78 -56.90
C TYR A 318 -43.09 -37.03 -56.37
N THR A 319 -44.43 -37.05 -56.65
CA THR A 319 -45.24 -38.27 -56.60
C THR A 319 -45.00 -39.06 -57.90
N HIS A 320 -44.76 -40.35 -57.73
CA HIS A 320 -45.05 -41.49 -58.60
C HIS A 320 -44.47 -41.53 -60.04
N LEU A 321 -43.70 -42.52 -60.33
CA LEU A 321 -44.12 -43.52 -61.32
C LEU A 321 -43.38 -44.85 -61.08
N ARG A 322 -44.25 -45.87 -60.91
CA ARG A 322 -44.00 -47.32 -60.90
C ARG A 322 -43.97 -47.76 -62.37
N ALA A 323 -43.03 -48.68 -62.72
CA ALA A 323 -43.43 -49.86 -63.48
C ALA A 323 -42.17 -50.57 -64.09
N HIS A 324 -42.18 -51.86 -63.89
CA HIS A 324 -41.55 -53.03 -64.53
C HIS A 324 -40.07 -53.33 -64.20
#